data_e176dda8241082f84224ff494d71a7da
#
_entry.id   e176dda8241082f84224ff494d71a7da
#
_cell.length_a   1.000
_cell.length_b   1.000
_cell.length_c   1.000
_cell.angle_alpha   90.00
_cell.angle_beta   90.00
_cell.angle_gamma   90.00
#
_symmetry.space_group_name_H-M   'P 1'
#
loop_
_entity.id
_entity.type
_entity.pdbx_description
1 polymer ?
#
loop_
_entity_poly.entity_id
_entity_poly.type
_entity_poly.pdbx_seq_one_letter_code
_entity_poly.pdbx_strand_id
1 'polypeptide(L)'
;MSKNRVLNNKKGVTLIYVLLVLVVMSLLSTAIFTLFVSNVRQIEIQEDSVKAHFIAVSGVEVAFAALMQDNKSLLNDHFNVALNATVTPLTDVVTLDNGEADITISSYVDDGLRFVRITSLGRLTGSTTTRELKMTFRVEFPEVQTWE
;
A
#
# COMPACT_ATOMS: atom_id res chain seq x y z
N MET A 1 -83.09 3.95 19.93
CA MET A 1 -81.78 4.00 20.56
C MET A 1 -80.81 3.15 19.75
N SER A 2 -80.07 3.81 18.87
CA SER A 2 -79.04 3.13 18.06
C SER A 2 -77.75 3.02 18.82
N LYS A 3 -77.34 1.80 19.12
CA LYS A 3 -76.03 1.51 19.81
C LYS A 3 -74.95 1.54 18.75
N ASN A 4 -74.20 2.64 18.68
CA ASN A 4 -73.01 2.72 17.89
C ASN A 4 -72.00 1.69 18.37
N ARG A 5 -71.88 0.57 17.64
CA ARG A 5 -70.73 -0.34 17.80
C ARG A 5 -69.47 0.36 17.28
N VAL A 6 -68.74 1.00 18.16
CA VAL A 6 -67.34 1.35 17.88
C VAL A 6 -66.60 0.03 17.73
N LEU A 7 -66.40 -0.41 16.52
CA LEU A 7 -65.56 -1.54 16.17
C LEU A 7 -64.17 -1.20 16.62
N ASN A 8 -63.76 -1.83 17.72
CA ASN A 8 -62.45 -1.71 18.33
C ASN A 8 -61.41 -2.28 17.34
N ASN A 9 -60.90 -1.43 16.43
CA ASN A 9 -60.05 -1.81 15.30
C ASN A 9 -58.57 -2.05 15.77
N LYS A 10 -58.44 -2.80 16.89
CA LYS A 10 -57.12 -3.14 17.46
C LYS A 10 -56.27 -3.97 16.48
N LYS A 11 -56.90 -4.75 15.59
CA LYS A 11 -56.20 -5.57 14.58
C LYS A 11 -55.51 -4.72 13.51
N GLY A 12 -56.12 -3.61 13.09
CA GLY A 12 -55.50 -2.71 12.11
C GLY A 12 -54.31 -1.95 12.65
N VAL A 13 -54.35 -1.52 13.92
CA VAL A 13 -53.27 -0.84 14.60
C VAL A 13 -52.04 -1.77 14.75
N THR A 14 -52.26 -3.03 15.12
CA THR A 14 -51.18 -4.04 15.22
C THR A 14 -50.51 -4.28 13.88
N LEU A 15 -51.24 -4.31 12.78
CA LEU A 15 -50.67 -4.48 11.45
C LEU A 15 -49.72 -3.31 11.07
N ILE A 16 -50.17 -2.08 11.41
CA ILE A 16 -49.33 -0.88 11.17
C ILE A 16 -48.02 -0.94 11.95
N TYR A 17 -48.07 -1.35 13.22
CA TYR A 17 -46.86 -1.53 14.04
C TYR A 17 -45.91 -2.59 13.47
N VAL A 18 -46.43 -3.72 13.01
CA VAL A 18 -45.64 -4.79 12.40
C VAL A 18 -44.97 -4.29 11.13
N LEU A 19 -45.71 -3.56 10.28
CA LEU A 19 -45.17 -2.97 9.07
C LEU A 19 -44.06 -1.95 9.39
N LEU A 20 -44.24 -1.09 10.39
CA LEU A 20 -43.25 -0.12 10.80
C LEU A 20 -41.98 -0.81 11.33
N VAL A 21 -42.13 -1.84 12.13
CA VAL A 21 -40.98 -2.63 12.64
C VAL A 21 -40.24 -3.30 11.46
N LEU A 22 -40.92 -3.87 10.52
CA LEU A 22 -40.31 -4.47 9.33
C LEU A 22 -39.51 -3.45 8.51
N VAL A 23 -40.05 -2.24 8.32
CA VAL A 23 -39.35 -1.16 7.62
C VAL A 23 -38.08 -0.76 8.37
N VAL A 24 -38.16 -0.56 9.69
CA VAL A 24 -37.01 -0.20 10.52
C VAL A 24 -35.95 -1.30 10.49
N MET A 25 -36.36 -2.57 10.64
CA MET A 25 -35.43 -3.71 10.56
C MET A 25 -34.76 -3.83 9.20
N SER A 26 -35.50 -3.57 8.12
CA SER A 26 -34.96 -3.59 6.76
C SER A 26 -33.91 -2.49 6.56
N LEU A 27 -34.16 -1.26 7.06
CA LEU A 27 -33.20 -0.16 7.00
C LEU A 27 -31.94 -0.47 7.82
N LEU A 28 -32.08 -1.01 9.03
CA LEU A 28 -30.96 -1.41 9.88
C LEU A 28 -30.12 -2.51 9.22
N SER A 29 -30.78 -3.52 8.63
CA SER A 29 -30.08 -4.61 7.92
C SER A 29 -29.26 -4.08 6.75
N THR A 30 -29.82 -3.15 5.98
CA THR A 30 -29.11 -2.51 4.87
C THR A 30 -27.89 -1.72 5.35
N ALA A 31 -28.04 -0.96 6.45
CA ALA A 31 -26.94 -0.21 7.03
C ALA A 31 -25.79 -1.12 7.51
N ILE A 32 -26.12 -2.20 8.22
CA ILE A 32 -25.13 -3.19 8.70
C ILE A 32 -24.42 -3.86 7.52
N PHE A 33 -25.17 -4.24 6.49
CA PHE A 33 -24.60 -4.87 5.29
C PHE A 33 -23.61 -3.93 4.57
N THR A 34 -23.97 -2.64 4.44
CA THR A 34 -23.08 -1.64 3.83
C THR A 34 -21.78 -1.48 4.61
N LEU A 35 -21.84 -1.43 5.95
CA LEU A 35 -20.67 -1.38 6.81
C LEU A 35 -19.80 -2.64 6.67
N PHE A 36 -20.42 -3.80 6.59
CA PHE A 36 -19.71 -5.06 6.42
C PHE A 36 -18.93 -5.10 5.09
N VAL A 37 -19.58 -4.75 3.98
CA VAL A 37 -18.92 -4.69 2.66
C VAL A 37 -17.78 -3.67 2.64
N SER A 38 -17.99 -2.51 3.27
CA SER A 38 -16.93 -1.49 3.38
C SER A 38 -15.71 -2.01 4.16
N ASN A 39 -15.93 -2.71 5.27
CA ASN A 39 -14.85 -3.28 6.08
C ASN A 39 -14.06 -4.35 5.32
N VAL A 40 -14.76 -5.25 4.60
CA VAL A 40 -14.09 -6.28 3.78
C VAL A 40 -13.20 -5.64 2.72
N ARG A 41 -13.70 -4.61 2.04
CA ARG A 41 -12.92 -3.89 1.03
C ARG A 41 -11.69 -3.18 1.61
N GLN A 42 -11.81 -2.64 2.82
CA GLN A 42 -10.66 -2.02 3.50
C GLN A 42 -9.59 -3.05 3.85
N ILE A 43 -9.97 -4.25 4.29
CA ILE A 43 -9.04 -5.33 4.59
C ILE A 43 -8.29 -5.75 3.32
N GLU A 44 -8.97 -5.91 2.20
CA GLU A 44 -8.36 -6.25 0.91
C GLU A 44 -7.31 -5.20 0.47
N ILE A 45 -7.66 -3.91 0.55
CA ILE A 45 -6.72 -2.82 0.23
C ILE A 45 -5.51 -2.82 1.16
N GLN A 46 -5.71 -3.12 2.45
CA GLN A 46 -4.61 -3.21 3.42
C GLN A 46 -3.69 -4.40 3.12
N GLU A 47 -4.27 -5.56 2.80
CA GLU A 47 -3.51 -6.75 2.42
C GLU A 47 -2.67 -6.50 1.16
N ASP A 48 -3.26 -5.93 0.12
CA ASP A 48 -2.55 -5.54 -1.11
C ASP A 48 -1.42 -4.54 -0.83
N SER A 49 -1.68 -3.58 0.05
CA SER A 49 -0.69 -2.59 0.47
C SER A 49 0.52 -3.22 1.16
N VAL A 50 0.29 -4.20 2.04
CA VAL A 50 1.36 -4.94 2.72
C VAL A 50 2.15 -5.78 1.72
N LYS A 51 1.48 -6.46 0.80
CA LYS A 51 2.15 -7.23 -0.26
C LYS A 51 3.01 -6.33 -1.16
N ALA A 52 2.48 -5.20 -1.61
CA ALA A 52 3.22 -4.22 -2.41
C ALA A 52 4.44 -3.66 -1.64
N HIS A 53 4.31 -3.46 -0.33
CA HIS A 53 5.43 -3.04 0.52
C HIS A 53 6.54 -4.11 0.56
N PHE A 54 6.20 -5.39 0.75
CA PHE A 54 7.22 -6.45 0.72
C PHE A 54 7.89 -6.61 -0.64
N ILE A 55 7.17 -6.41 -1.74
CA ILE A 55 7.74 -6.36 -3.08
C ILE A 55 8.75 -5.20 -3.19
N ALA A 56 8.42 -4.02 -2.68
CA ALA A 56 9.33 -2.88 -2.66
C ALA A 56 10.57 -3.14 -1.81
N VAL A 57 10.43 -3.75 -0.63
CA VAL A 57 11.56 -4.15 0.25
C VAL A 57 12.47 -5.12 -0.51
N SER A 58 11.91 -6.16 -1.11
CA SER A 58 12.69 -7.14 -1.89
C SER A 58 13.45 -6.49 -3.04
N GLY A 59 12.82 -5.51 -3.72
CA GLY A 59 13.50 -4.74 -4.77
C GLY A 59 14.71 -3.95 -4.25
N VAL A 60 14.57 -3.28 -3.11
CA VAL A 60 15.70 -2.58 -2.47
C VAL A 60 16.81 -3.55 -2.08
N GLU A 61 16.47 -4.69 -1.47
CA GLU A 61 17.44 -5.69 -1.03
C GLU A 61 18.21 -6.29 -2.22
N VAL A 62 17.52 -6.63 -3.31
CA VAL A 62 18.15 -7.13 -4.54
C VAL A 62 19.08 -6.08 -5.14
N ALA A 63 18.64 -4.83 -5.23
CA ALA A 63 19.47 -3.73 -5.74
C ALA A 63 20.70 -3.49 -4.87
N PHE A 64 20.54 -3.51 -3.55
CA PHE A 64 21.66 -3.36 -2.62
C PHE A 64 22.62 -4.54 -2.73
N ALA A 65 22.12 -5.77 -2.80
CA ALA A 65 22.95 -6.96 -3.00
C ALA A 65 23.75 -6.89 -4.31
N ALA A 66 23.13 -6.43 -5.40
CA ALA A 66 23.82 -6.23 -6.69
C ALA A 66 24.94 -5.19 -6.61
N LEU A 67 24.72 -4.08 -5.86
CA LEU A 67 25.75 -3.07 -5.63
C LEU A 67 26.92 -3.58 -4.78
N MET A 68 26.66 -4.53 -3.88
CA MET A 68 27.68 -5.11 -2.98
C MET A 68 28.36 -6.34 -3.58
N GLN A 69 27.87 -6.87 -4.70
CA GLN A 69 28.45 -8.01 -5.37
C GLN A 69 29.87 -7.70 -5.92
N ASP A 70 30.68 -8.72 -6.13
CA ASP A 70 32.02 -8.62 -6.71
C ASP A 70 32.92 -7.55 -6.04
N ASN A 71 32.98 -7.59 -4.71
CA ASN A 71 33.76 -6.64 -3.92
C ASN A 71 33.34 -5.16 -4.14
N LYS A 72 32.04 -4.92 -4.27
CA LYS A 72 31.44 -3.58 -4.50
C LYS A 72 31.86 -2.97 -5.85
N SER A 73 32.12 -3.79 -6.88
CA SER A 73 32.60 -3.30 -8.16
C SER A 73 31.63 -2.28 -8.76
N LEU A 74 30.36 -2.59 -8.83
CA LEU A 74 29.33 -1.69 -9.38
C LEU A 74 29.22 -0.39 -8.57
N LEU A 75 29.29 -0.46 -7.24
CA LEU A 75 29.27 0.71 -6.38
C LEU A 75 30.51 1.59 -6.63
N ASN A 76 31.68 0.99 -6.69
CA ASN A 76 32.96 1.70 -6.85
C ASN A 76 33.10 2.29 -8.27
N ASP A 77 32.78 1.53 -9.30
CA ASP A 77 33.00 1.94 -10.69
C ASP A 77 31.99 3.00 -11.15
N HIS A 78 30.75 2.94 -10.67
CA HIS A 78 29.68 3.81 -11.13
C HIS A 78 29.38 4.97 -10.17
N PHE A 79 29.43 4.75 -8.86
CA PHE A 79 29.03 5.74 -7.87
C PHE A 79 30.16 6.38 -7.08
N ASN A 80 31.32 5.73 -6.97
CA ASN A 80 32.49 6.28 -6.28
C ASN A 80 33.34 7.16 -7.23
N VAL A 81 32.75 8.26 -7.67
CA VAL A 81 33.36 9.21 -8.60
C VAL A 81 33.51 10.58 -7.94
N ALA A 82 34.27 11.47 -8.55
CA ALA A 82 34.49 12.82 -8.03
C ALA A 82 33.17 13.52 -7.65
N LEU A 83 33.18 14.32 -6.59
CA LEU A 83 31.97 14.97 -6.06
C LEU A 83 31.24 15.86 -7.07
N ASN A 84 31.97 16.46 -8.00
CA ASN A 84 31.43 17.30 -9.07
C ASN A 84 30.96 16.51 -10.31
N ALA A 85 31.17 15.18 -10.33
CA ALA A 85 30.75 14.35 -11.44
C ALA A 85 29.24 14.05 -11.38
N THR A 86 28.56 14.16 -12.51
CA THR A 86 27.16 13.73 -12.66
C THR A 86 27.14 12.22 -12.89
N VAL A 87 26.36 11.51 -12.08
CA VAL A 87 26.15 10.06 -12.22
C VAL A 87 24.80 9.82 -12.84
N THR A 88 24.77 9.01 -13.90
CA THR A 88 23.51 8.60 -14.53
C THR A 88 22.78 7.60 -13.62
N PRO A 89 21.51 7.79 -13.32
CA PRO A 89 20.73 6.80 -12.56
C PRO A 89 20.69 5.45 -13.30
N LEU A 90 20.77 4.37 -12.56
CA LEU A 90 20.53 3.01 -13.04
C LEU A 90 19.09 2.63 -12.76
N THR A 91 18.42 2.02 -13.73
CA THR A 91 17.03 1.56 -13.59
C THR A 91 16.93 0.11 -14.02
N ASP A 92 16.16 -0.67 -13.26
CA ASP A 92 15.88 -2.06 -13.59
C ASP A 92 14.51 -2.47 -13.02
N VAL A 93 13.98 -3.59 -13.51
CA VAL A 93 12.71 -4.15 -13.03
C VAL A 93 12.96 -5.59 -12.56
N VAL A 94 12.66 -5.83 -11.29
CA VAL A 94 12.72 -7.17 -10.72
C VAL A 94 11.31 -7.77 -10.67
N THR A 95 11.13 -8.88 -11.39
CA THR A 95 9.89 -9.65 -11.37
C THR A 95 9.94 -10.66 -10.24
N LEU A 96 8.90 -10.66 -9.39
CA LEU A 96 8.68 -11.57 -8.29
C LEU A 96 7.41 -12.38 -8.56
N ASP A 97 7.19 -13.47 -7.83
CA ASP A 97 6.05 -14.37 -8.05
C ASP A 97 4.69 -13.66 -8.08
N ASN A 98 4.52 -12.64 -7.26
CA ASN A 98 3.24 -11.94 -7.07
C ASN A 98 3.24 -10.50 -7.57
N GLY A 99 4.31 -10.03 -8.22
CA GLY A 99 4.39 -8.64 -8.67
C GLY A 99 5.75 -8.23 -9.19
N GLU A 100 5.95 -6.93 -9.33
CA GLU A 100 7.15 -6.34 -9.88
C GLU A 100 7.65 -5.20 -9.00
N ALA A 101 8.97 -5.07 -8.90
CA ALA A 101 9.63 -3.94 -8.26
C ALA A 101 10.38 -3.12 -9.33
N ASP A 102 9.95 -1.88 -9.58
CA ASP A 102 10.72 -0.93 -10.39
C ASP A 102 11.79 -0.30 -9.51
N ILE A 103 13.04 -0.51 -9.87
CA ILE A 103 14.18 -0.05 -9.11
C ILE A 103 14.83 1.13 -9.82
N THR A 104 15.17 2.17 -9.07
CA THR A 104 15.98 3.28 -9.52
C THR A 104 17.09 3.53 -8.51
N ILE A 105 18.34 3.45 -8.97
CA ILE A 105 19.51 3.75 -8.16
C ILE A 105 20.09 5.08 -8.64
N SER A 106 20.13 6.06 -7.77
CA SER A 106 20.64 7.40 -8.05
C SER A 106 21.68 7.81 -7.03
N SER A 107 22.50 8.82 -7.32
CA SER A 107 23.39 9.40 -6.35
C SER A 107 23.25 10.91 -6.29
N TYR A 108 23.52 11.46 -5.13
CA TYR A 108 23.57 12.90 -4.91
C TYR A 108 24.70 13.25 -3.93
N VAL A 109 25.09 14.51 -3.93
CA VAL A 109 26.09 15.03 -3.01
C VAL A 109 25.40 15.94 -2.01
N ASP A 110 25.65 15.70 -0.74
CA ASP A 110 25.17 16.50 0.36
C ASP A 110 26.29 16.69 1.37
N ASP A 111 26.48 17.93 1.85
CA ASP A 111 27.54 18.33 2.79
C ASP A 111 28.95 17.80 2.43
N GLY A 112 29.28 17.80 1.12
CA GLY A 112 30.56 17.32 0.62
C GLY A 112 30.75 15.80 0.67
N LEU A 113 29.69 15.04 0.86
CA LEU A 113 29.68 13.58 0.87
C LEU A 113 28.76 13.05 -0.23
N ARG A 114 29.15 11.94 -0.84
CA ARG A 114 28.31 11.29 -1.85
C ARG A 114 27.45 10.20 -1.23
N PHE A 115 26.16 10.30 -1.50
CA PHE A 115 25.13 9.35 -1.11
C PHE A 115 24.59 8.61 -2.32
N VAL A 116 24.26 7.36 -2.12
CA VAL A 116 23.48 6.55 -3.08
C VAL A 116 22.09 6.37 -2.49
N ARG A 117 21.08 6.56 -3.33
CA ARG A 117 19.67 6.32 -3.02
C ARG A 117 19.13 5.25 -3.94
N ILE A 118 18.63 4.19 -3.35
CA ILE A 118 17.86 3.15 -4.01
C ILE A 118 16.39 3.47 -3.77
N THR A 119 15.63 3.63 -4.83
CA THR A 119 14.18 3.78 -4.79
C THR A 119 13.56 2.55 -5.44
N SER A 120 12.66 1.88 -4.74
CA SER A 120 11.93 0.72 -5.25
C SER A 120 10.42 0.98 -5.18
N LEU A 121 9.74 0.83 -6.31
CA LEU A 121 8.30 0.92 -6.41
C LEU A 121 7.72 -0.48 -6.59
N GLY A 122 7.19 -1.05 -5.52
CA GLY A 122 6.55 -2.36 -5.53
C GLY A 122 5.12 -2.28 -6.07
N ARG A 123 4.80 -3.16 -7.01
CA ARG A 123 3.47 -3.33 -7.62
C ARG A 123 3.03 -4.78 -7.53
N LEU A 124 1.81 -5.00 -7.06
CA LEU A 124 1.20 -6.33 -7.01
C LEU A 124 0.48 -6.62 -8.33
N THR A 125 0.66 -7.82 -8.86
CA THR A 125 -0.06 -8.26 -10.07
C THR A 125 -1.56 -8.30 -9.84
N GLY A 126 -2.31 -7.63 -10.71
CA GLY A 126 -3.79 -7.58 -10.60
C GLY A 126 -4.34 -6.53 -9.62
N SER A 127 -3.49 -5.79 -8.92
CA SER A 127 -3.89 -4.68 -8.05
C SER A 127 -3.39 -3.34 -8.59
N THR A 128 -4.08 -2.26 -8.24
CA THR A 128 -3.64 -0.89 -8.52
C THR A 128 -2.81 -0.31 -7.38
N THR A 129 -2.65 -1.06 -6.30
CA THR A 129 -1.92 -0.62 -5.12
C THR A 129 -0.42 -0.69 -5.39
N THR A 130 0.26 0.42 -5.11
CA THR A 130 1.72 0.54 -5.20
C THR A 130 2.30 1.02 -3.89
N ARG A 131 3.54 0.65 -3.59
CA ARG A 131 4.29 1.16 -2.45
C ARG A 131 5.70 1.51 -2.88
N GLU A 132 6.12 2.70 -2.52
CA GLU A 132 7.48 3.18 -2.72
C GLU A 132 8.26 3.06 -1.42
N LEU A 133 9.50 2.60 -1.54
CA LEU A 133 10.46 2.51 -0.45
C LEU A 133 11.79 3.09 -0.93
N LYS A 134 12.44 3.84 -0.06
CA LYS A 134 13.75 4.43 -0.34
C LYS A 134 14.75 3.97 0.70
N MET A 135 15.94 3.63 0.24
CA MET A 135 17.09 3.38 1.09
C MET A 135 18.24 4.29 0.65
N THR A 136 18.82 4.98 1.59
CA THR A 136 19.96 5.89 1.35
C THR A 136 21.15 5.47 2.20
N PHE A 137 22.34 5.46 1.62
CA PHE A 137 23.58 5.19 2.31
C PHE A 137 24.75 5.99 1.70
N ARG A 138 25.83 6.12 2.45
CA ARG A 138 27.04 6.74 1.95
C ARG A 138 27.86 5.74 1.13
N VAL A 139 28.49 6.20 0.05
CA VAL A 139 29.36 5.34 -0.78
C VAL A 139 30.51 4.74 0.04
N GLU A 140 31.08 5.53 0.97
CA GLU A 140 32.19 5.09 1.82
C GLU A 140 31.78 4.11 2.93
N PHE A 141 30.54 4.21 3.42
CA PHE A 141 30.00 3.44 4.55
C PHE A 141 28.62 2.84 4.21
N PRO A 142 28.56 1.87 3.28
CA PRO A 142 27.29 1.32 2.84
C PRO A 142 26.54 0.50 3.91
N GLU A 143 27.21 0.14 4.99
CA GLU A 143 26.63 -0.53 6.15
C GLU A 143 25.73 0.40 6.99
N VAL A 144 25.86 1.73 6.84
CA VAL A 144 25.02 2.71 7.53
C VAL A 144 23.90 3.14 6.61
N GLN A 145 22.74 2.50 6.75
CA GLN A 145 21.57 2.67 5.90
C GLN A 145 20.49 3.49 6.60
N THR A 146 19.83 4.37 5.85
CA THR A 146 18.62 5.10 6.27
C THR A 146 17.46 4.71 5.37
N TRP A 147 16.36 4.32 5.97
CA TRP A 147 15.13 3.88 5.27
C TRP A 147 14.05 4.97 5.39
N GLU A 148 13.34 5.22 4.26
CA GLU A 148 12.24 6.20 4.14
C GLU A 148 11.03 5.59 3.40
#